data_d2a0e996b1fdd81ab779ef12d0a1d3b6
#
_entry.id   d2a0e996b1fdd81ab779ef12d0a1d3b6
#
_cell.length_a   1.000
_cell.length_b   1.000
_cell.length_c   1.000
_cell.angle_alpha   90.00
_cell.angle_beta   90.00
_cell.angle_gamma   90.00
#
_symmetry.space_group_name_H-M   'P 1'
#
loop_
_entity.id
_entity.type
_entity.pdbx_description
1 polymer ?
#
loop_
_entity_poly.entity_id
_entity_poly.type
_entity_poly.pdbx_seq_one_letter_code
_entity_poly.pdbx_strand_id
1 'polypeptide(L)'
;MKNGESRFSERKSPIVSETVSDQVYQYLKDAIIRGELRTGERIVQEDLTRHLHVSRTPVRDALQRLSAEGLVTIKPFHGAVVFELSQNELHELYDIRILMENYAAQKSLDSITTDQIEQLATLNENILSNSDNVQECMVFDREFHTISCCSNTLHYIKPFLDSVWDKSNPYKALYYTKPQFITETYHQHNMIIDSFRRKDPAMLAKAIDHHLRDVVSAVSMSPLLNYAK
;
A
#
# COMPACT_ATOMS: atom_id res chain seq x y z
N MET A 1 45.18 -27.91 -10.11
CA MET A 1 43.83 -27.29 -10.29
C MET A 1 43.64 -26.34 -9.14
N LYS A 2 43.81 -25.02 -9.33
CA LYS A 2 43.66 -24.00 -8.31
C LYS A 2 42.20 -23.51 -8.34
N ASN A 3 41.49 -23.72 -7.24
CA ASN A 3 40.12 -23.23 -7.03
C ASN A 3 40.13 -21.70 -7.09
N GLY A 4 39.34 -21.16 -8.05
CA GLY A 4 39.08 -19.72 -8.12
C GLY A 4 38.09 -19.31 -7.08
N GLU A 5 38.54 -18.94 -5.90
CA GLU A 5 37.71 -18.26 -4.91
C GLU A 5 37.37 -16.85 -5.43
N SER A 6 36.06 -16.52 -5.43
CA SER A 6 35.58 -15.23 -5.89
C SER A 6 36.16 -14.10 -5.05
N ARG A 7 36.87 -13.13 -5.68
CA ARG A 7 37.45 -11.94 -5.05
C ARG A 7 36.44 -11.01 -4.35
N PHE A 8 35.13 -11.35 -4.36
CA PHE A 8 34.06 -10.54 -3.79
C PHE A 8 33.52 -11.07 -2.46
N SER A 9 34.06 -12.21 -1.93
CA SER A 9 33.56 -12.83 -0.68
C SER A 9 33.92 -12.06 0.61
N GLU A 10 34.80 -11.05 0.54
CA GLU A 10 35.27 -10.30 1.73
C GLU A 10 34.69 -8.88 1.89
N ARG A 11 33.77 -8.45 1.06
CA ARG A 11 33.15 -7.11 1.21
C ARG A 11 31.99 -7.16 2.21
N LYS A 12 32.30 -6.80 3.43
CA LYS A 12 31.35 -6.58 4.53
C LYS A 12 30.61 -5.25 4.34
N SER A 13 29.57 -5.19 3.61
CA SER A 13 28.47 -4.23 3.54
C SER A 13 28.11 -3.89 2.09
N PRO A 14 26.84 -3.99 1.69
CA PRO A 14 26.40 -3.39 0.44
C PRO A 14 26.58 -1.88 0.51
N ILE A 15 27.10 -1.29 -0.58
CA ILE A 15 27.15 0.18 -0.71
C ILE A 15 25.69 0.62 -0.93
N VAL A 16 25.03 1.05 0.13
CA VAL A 16 23.74 1.72 0.06
C VAL A 16 24.05 3.20 -0.21
N SER A 17 24.29 3.54 -1.47
CA SER A 17 24.26 4.93 -1.92
C SER A 17 22.89 5.17 -2.56
N GLU A 18 22.23 6.22 -2.15
CA GLU A 18 20.98 6.68 -2.75
C GLU A 18 21.24 6.93 -4.24
N THR A 19 20.48 6.22 -5.10
CA THR A 19 20.64 6.36 -6.55
C THR A 19 19.95 7.62 -7.05
N VAL A 20 20.34 8.10 -8.24
CA VAL A 20 19.61 9.20 -8.91
C VAL A 20 18.13 8.86 -9.09
N SER A 21 17.81 7.59 -9.34
CA SER A 21 16.43 7.13 -9.43
C SER A 21 15.68 7.26 -8.10
N ASP A 22 16.32 6.99 -6.96
CA ASP A 22 15.73 7.15 -5.63
C ASP A 22 15.47 8.63 -5.33
N GLN A 23 16.40 9.51 -5.66
CA GLN A 23 16.24 10.95 -5.47
C GLN A 23 15.09 11.52 -6.32
N VAL A 24 14.99 11.12 -7.59
CA VAL A 24 13.88 11.51 -8.46
C VAL A 24 12.54 10.97 -7.95
N TYR A 25 12.51 9.72 -7.52
CA TYR A 25 11.33 9.12 -6.93
C TYR A 25 10.87 9.89 -5.68
N GLN A 26 11.78 10.16 -4.75
CA GLN A 26 11.45 10.89 -3.53
C GLN A 26 10.98 12.32 -3.82
N TYR A 27 11.66 13.02 -4.73
CA TYR A 27 11.26 14.36 -5.18
C TYR A 27 9.82 14.38 -5.71
N LEU A 28 9.49 13.46 -6.62
CA LEU A 28 8.14 13.39 -7.20
C LEU A 28 7.08 12.98 -6.17
N LYS A 29 7.40 12.01 -5.31
CA LYS A 29 6.53 11.57 -4.23
C LYS A 29 6.18 12.72 -3.29
N ASP A 30 7.18 13.48 -2.86
CA ASP A 30 6.99 14.65 -1.99
C ASP A 30 6.17 15.74 -2.68
N ALA A 31 6.42 16.00 -3.97
CA ALA A 31 5.67 16.97 -4.74
C ALA A 31 4.18 16.56 -4.89
N ILE A 32 3.90 15.27 -5.09
CA ILE A 32 2.53 14.75 -5.13
C ILE A 32 1.88 14.89 -3.74
N ILE A 33 2.55 14.44 -2.67
CA ILE A 33 1.98 14.46 -1.31
C ILE A 33 1.71 15.90 -0.84
N ARG A 34 2.55 16.86 -1.22
CA ARG A 34 2.36 18.29 -0.89
C ARG A 34 1.36 19.01 -1.81
N GLY A 35 0.87 18.32 -2.86
CA GLY A 35 -0.06 18.91 -3.82
C GLY A 35 0.59 19.90 -4.79
N GLU A 36 1.92 19.95 -4.86
CA GLU A 36 2.68 20.73 -5.85
C GLU A 36 2.46 20.17 -7.27
N LEU A 37 2.39 18.83 -7.38
CA LEU A 37 1.82 18.13 -8.53
C LEU A 37 0.36 17.79 -8.21
N ARG A 38 -0.57 18.35 -8.98
CA ARG A 38 -2.01 18.23 -8.73
C ARG A 38 -2.53 16.86 -9.18
N THR A 39 -3.59 16.39 -8.54
CA THR A 39 -4.33 15.21 -9.01
C THR A 39 -4.81 15.43 -10.44
N GLY A 40 -4.66 14.41 -11.29
CA GLY A 40 -4.95 14.51 -12.73
C GLY A 40 -3.90 15.25 -13.55
N GLU A 41 -2.88 15.83 -12.92
CA GLU A 41 -1.82 16.55 -13.64
C GLU A 41 -0.95 15.60 -14.44
N ARG A 42 -0.67 15.98 -15.68
CA ARG A 42 0.22 15.23 -16.56
C ARG A 42 1.68 15.49 -16.23
N ILE A 43 2.42 14.45 -15.95
CA ILE A 43 3.86 14.49 -15.74
C ILE A 43 4.57 14.20 -17.06
N VAL A 44 5.22 15.23 -17.64
CA VAL A 44 5.98 15.11 -18.87
C VAL A 44 7.42 14.75 -18.54
N GLN A 45 7.86 13.54 -18.93
CA GLN A 45 9.21 13.04 -18.61
C GLN A 45 10.32 13.96 -19.12
N GLU A 46 10.13 14.58 -20.29
CA GLU A 46 11.12 15.49 -20.90
C GLU A 46 11.28 16.79 -20.10
N ASP A 47 10.21 17.28 -19.49
CA ASP A 47 10.26 18.45 -18.64
C ASP A 47 11.00 18.13 -17.33
N LEU A 48 10.74 16.97 -16.74
CA LEU A 48 11.46 16.48 -15.57
C LEU A 48 12.97 16.30 -15.83
N THR A 49 13.34 15.68 -16.96
CA THR A 49 14.76 15.48 -17.29
C THR A 49 15.50 16.82 -17.42
N ARG A 50 14.84 17.83 -18.01
CA ARG A 50 15.39 19.20 -18.12
C ARG A 50 15.45 19.89 -16.76
N HIS A 51 14.39 19.80 -15.98
CA HIS A 51 14.30 20.48 -14.69
C HIS A 51 15.27 19.92 -13.65
N LEU A 52 15.39 18.59 -13.58
CA LEU A 52 16.24 17.89 -12.61
C LEU A 52 17.66 17.64 -13.10
N HIS A 53 17.98 18.01 -14.36
CA HIS A 53 19.28 17.76 -14.99
C HIS A 53 19.73 16.28 -14.95
N VAL A 54 18.79 15.35 -15.15
CA VAL A 54 19.03 13.89 -15.15
C VAL A 54 18.68 13.28 -16.50
N SER A 55 19.16 12.05 -16.76
CA SER A 55 18.78 11.30 -17.96
C SER A 55 17.34 10.75 -17.87
N ARG A 56 16.80 10.24 -18.99
CA ARG A 56 15.41 9.69 -19.05
C ARG A 56 15.24 8.44 -18.20
N THR A 57 16.28 7.63 -18.02
CA THR A 57 16.21 6.33 -17.32
C THR A 57 15.77 6.51 -15.86
N PRO A 58 16.45 7.28 -14.99
CA PRO A 58 16.03 7.46 -13.61
C PRO A 58 14.62 8.06 -13.47
N VAL A 59 14.21 8.95 -14.38
CA VAL A 59 12.84 9.51 -14.38
C VAL A 59 11.81 8.42 -14.68
N ARG A 60 12.06 7.58 -15.69
CA ARG A 60 11.18 6.47 -16.03
C ARG A 60 11.06 5.46 -14.89
N ASP A 61 12.17 5.10 -14.27
CA ASP A 61 12.20 4.14 -13.18
C ASP A 61 11.46 4.67 -11.93
N ALA A 62 11.65 5.96 -11.61
CA ALA A 62 10.90 6.64 -10.55
C ALA A 62 9.38 6.65 -10.81
N LEU A 63 8.96 6.97 -12.05
CA LEU A 63 7.55 6.96 -12.44
C LEU A 63 6.95 5.54 -12.42
N GLN A 64 7.73 4.51 -12.77
CA GLN A 64 7.27 3.12 -12.63
C GLN A 64 7.05 2.72 -11.18
N ARG A 65 7.92 3.14 -10.26
CA ARG A 65 7.75 2.91 -8.82
C ARG A 65 6.50 3.63 -8.29
N LEU A 66 6.32 4.91 -8.63
CA LEU A 66 5.12 5.66 -8.26
C LEU A 66 3.84 5.05 -8.83
N SER A 67 3.94 4.46 -10.03
CA SER A 67 2.81 3.74 -10.64
C SER A 67 2.51 2.43 -9.93
N ALA A 68 3.51 1.70 -9.47
CA ALA A 68 3.33 0.51 -8.64
C ALA A 68 2.70 0.82 -7.27
N GLU A 69 2.97 2.01 -6.73
CA GLU A 69 2.33 2.52 -5.52
C GLU A 69 0.93 3.13 -5.77
N GLY A 70 0.52 3.25 -7.04
CA GLY A 70 -0.76 3.84 -7.40
C GLY A 70 -0.82 5.38 -7.32
N LEU A 71 0.29 6.07 -7.04
CA LEU A 71 0.35 7.53 -6.98
C LEU A 71 0.37 8.19 -8.37
N VAL A 72 0.73 7.41 -9.40
CA VAL A 72 0.78 7.84 -10.79
C VAL A 72 0.18 6.73 -11.68
N THR A 73 -0.54 7.12 -12.71
CA THR A 73 -1.00 6.20 -13.77
C THR A 73 -0.18 6.43 -15.03
N ILE A 74 0.48 5.38 -15.56
CA ILE A 74 1.18 5.44 -16.83
C ILE A 74 0.18 5.11 -17.95
N LYS A 75 -0.14 6.12 -18.79
CA LYS A 75 -1.04 5.95 -19.95
C LYS A 75 -0.21 5.81 -21.23
N PRO A 76 -0.43 4.77 -22.04
CA PRO A 76 0.25 4.61 -23.34
C PRO A 76 0.11 5.89 -24.18
N PHE A 77 1.19 6.36 -24.78
CA PHE A 77 1.27 7.57 -25.61
C PHE A 77 0.96 8.91 -24.92
N HIS A 78 0.48 8.91 -23.66
CA HIS A 78 0.13 10.12 -22.93
C HIS A 78 1.10 10.42 -21.78
N GLY A 79 2.03 9.53 -21.46
CA GLY A 79 2.97 9.68 -20.35
C GLY A 79 2.37 9.30 -19.00
N ALA A 80 2.88 9.89 -17.95
CA ALA A 80 2.40 9.66 -16.58
C ALA A 80 1.39 10.75 -16.18
N VAL A 81 0.40 10.37 -15.37
CA VAL A 81 -0.61 11.27 -14.83
C VAL A 81 -0.72 11.02 -13.33
N VAL A 82 -0.69 12.05 -12.51
CA VAL A 82 -0.93 11.92 -11.07
C VAL A 82 -2.33 11.32 -10.85
N PHE A 83 -2.42 10.32 -9.99
CA PHE A 83 -3.70 9.65 -9.75
C PHE A 83 -4.75 10.64 -9.25
N GLU A 84 -5.96 10.55 -9.79
CA GLU A 84 -7.09 11.35 -9.35
C GLU A 84 -7.71 10.71 -8.11
N LEU A 85 -7.53 11.36 -6.96
CA LEU A 85 -8.14 10.96 -5.70
C LEU A 85 -9.47 11.68 -5.54
N SER A 86 -10.55 10.92 -5.40
CA SER A 86 -11.89 11.44 -5.16
C SER A 86 -12.35 11.09 -3.75
N GLN A 87 -12.84 12.07 -3.01
CA GLN A 87 -13.40 11.85 -1.68
C GLN A 87 -14.64 10.95 -1.73
N ASN A 88 -15.49 11.13 -2.74
CA ASN A 88 -16.68 10.30 -2.91
C ASN A 88 -16.31 8.85 -3.23
N GLU A 89 -15.31 8.64 -4.11
CA GLU A 89 -14.82 7.29 -4.44
C GLU A 89 -14.14 6.63 -3.24
N LEU A 90 -13.38 7.38 -2.43
CA LEU A 90 -12.80 6.88 -1.19
C LEU A 90 -13.90 6.31 -0.28
N HIS A 91 -14.94 7.09 0.01
CA HIS A 91 -16.04 6.65 0.86
C HIS A 91 -16.76 5.44 0.28
N GLU A 92 -17.11 5.45 -1.01
CA GLU A 92 -17.78 4.34 -1.68
C GLU A 92 -16.94 3.06 -1.65
N LEU A 93 -15.66 3.13 -1.99
CA LEU A 93 -14.76 1.98 -1.99
C LEU A 93 -14.61 1.38 -0.59
N TYR A 94 -14.46 2.22 0.44
CA TYR A 94 -14.29 1.71 1.80
C TYR A 94 -15.59 1.23 2.43
N ASP A 95 -16.73 1.79 2.09
CA ASP A 95 -18.02 1.23 2.49
C ASP A 95 -18.23 -0.16 1.89
N ILE A 96 -17.89 -0.36 0.61
CA ILE A 96 -17.89 -1.68 -0.03
C ILE A 96 -16.89 -2.62 0.66
N ARG A 97 -15.67 -2.16 0.97
CA ARG A 97 -14.68 -2.96 1.69
C ARG A 97 -15.20 -3.43 3.04
N ILE A 98 -15.77 -2.52 3.85
CA ILE A 98 -16.33 -2.84 5.16
C ILE A 98 -17.38 -3.93 5.05
N LEU A 99 -18.31 -3.83 4.10
CA LEU A 99 -19.35 -4.84 3.90
C LEU A 99 -18.77 -6.20 3.49
N MET A 100 -17.87 -6.21 2.50
CA MET A 100 -17.33 -7.44 1.92
C MET A 100 -16.31 -8.10 2.84
N GLU A 101 -15.40 -7.33 3.44
CA GLU A 101 -14.38 -7.86 4.34
C GLU A 101 -14.99 -8.36 5.64
N ASN A 102 -15.97 -7.68 6.21
CA ASN A 102 -16.72 -8.20 7.36
C ASN A 102 -17.41 -9.53 7.04
N TYR A 103 -18.11 -9.61 5.91
CA TYR A 103 -18.75 -10.85 5.49
C TYR A 103 -17.74 -11.98 5.32
N ALA A 104 -16.65 -11.73 4.62
CA ALA A 104 -15.64 -12.72 4.32
C ALA A 104 -14.87 -13.18 5.57
N ALA A 105 -14.43 -12.24 6.41
CA ALA A 105 -13.72 -12.53 7.65
C ALA A 105 -14.57 -13.32 8.66
N GLN A 106 -15.86 -13.01 8.78
CA GLN A 106 -16.76 -13.79 9.63
C GLN A 106 -16.94 -15.21 9.12
N LYS A 107 -16.98 -15.43 7.80
CA LYS A 107 -17.00 -16.79 7.21
C LYS A 107 -15.67 -17.53 7.41
N SER A 108 -14.58 -16.80 7.52
CA SER A 108 -13.24 -17.35 7.81
C SER A 108 -13.07 -17.72 9.28
N LEU A 109 -13.84 -17.13 10.20
CA LEU A 109 -13.68 -17.26 11.65
C LEU A 109 -13.68 -18.70 12.16
N ASP A 110 -14.53 -19.55 11.56
CA ASP A 110 -14.64 -20.95 11.96
C ASP A 110 -13.58 -21.85 11.32
N SER A 111 -13.00 -21.44 10.20
CA SER A 111 -12.09 -22.24 9.38
C SER A 111 -10.63 -21.80 9.44
N ILE A 112 -10.35 -20.60 9.97
CA ILE A 112 -8.98 -20.11 10.11
C ILE A 112 -8.18 -20.98 11.07
N THR A 113 -6.99 -21.40 10.66
CA THR A 113 -6.10 -22.24 11.47
C THR A 113 -5.22 -21.41 12.39
N THR A 114 -4.64 -22.05 13.41
CA THR A 114 -3.66 -21.40 14.28
C THR A 114 -2.46 -20.89 13.49
N ASP A 115 -1.97 -21.67 12.52
CA ASP A 115 -0.83 -21.28 11.68
C ASP A 115 -1.16 -20.03 10.84
N GLN A 116 -2.39 -19.90 10.34
CA GLN A 116 -2.83 -18.72 9.62
C GLN A 116 -2.91 -17.48 10.54
N ILE A 117 -3.35 -17.66 11.79
CA ILE A 117 -3.37 -16.56 12.79
C ILE A 117 -1.94 -16.12 13.13
N GLU A 118 -1.00 -17.04 13.25
CA GLU A 118 0.43 -16.71 13.45
C GLU A 118 1.03 -16.03 12.21
N GLN A 119 0.63 -16.44 11.03
CA GLN A 119 1.02 -15.76 9.79
C GLN A 119 0.49 -14.33 9.73
N LEU A 120 -0.76 -14.08 10.15
CA LEU A 120 -1.29 -12.71 10.29
C LEU A 120 -0.45 -11.86 11.24
N ALA A 121 -0.05 -12.43 12.38
CA ALA A 121 0.80 -11.73 13.35
C ALA A 121 2.18 -11.39 12.74
N THR A 122 2.79 -12.33 12.03
CA THR A 122 4.07 -12.12 11.34
C THR A 122 3.98 -11.02 10.27
N LEU A 123 2.91 -11.02 9.46
CA LEU A 123 2.68 -9.99 8.46
C LEU A 123 2.52 -8.60 9.10
N ASN A 124 1.81 -8.55 10.23
CA ASN A 124 1.63 -7.30 10.96
C ASN A 124 2.94 -6.75 11.54
N GLU A 125 3.81 -7.61 12.09
CA GLU A 125 5.17 -7.22 12.50
C GLU A 125 6.03 -6.75 11.32
N ASN A 126 5.89 -7.38 10.15
CA ASN A 126 6.59 -6.97 8.94
C ASN A 126 6.15 -5.58 8.46
N ILE A 127 4.87 -5.22 8.55
CA ILE A 127 4.37 -3.87 8.26
C ILE A 127 5.09 -2.85 9.14
N LEU A 128 5.15 -3.10 10.46
CA LEU A 128 5.78 -2.19 11.42
C LEU A 128 7.29 -2.07 11.19
N SER A 129 7.95 -3.20 10.93
CA SER A 129 9.42 -3.27 10.74
C SER A 129 9.90 -2.63 9.42
N ASN A 130 9.01 -2.49 8.42
CA ASN A 130 9.30 -1.87 7.13
C ASN A 130 8.64 -0.51 6.96
N SER A 131 8.46 0.22 8.05
CA SER A 131 7.70 1.50 8.10
C SER A 131 8.28 2.61 7.22
N ASP A 132 9.49 2.49 6.72
CA ASP A 132 10.14 3.38 5.76
C ASP A 132 9.90 2.98 4.28
N ASN A 133 9.30 1.80 4.05
CA ASN A 133 9.02 1.26 2.71
C ASN A 133 7.52 1.05 2.49
N VAL A 134 6.85 2.08 1.97
CA VAL A 134 5.39 2.05 1.68
C VAL A 134 5.00 0.87 0.81
N GLN A 135 5.82 0.51 -0.18
CA GLN A 135 5.49 -0.58 -1.10
C GLN A 135 5.48 -1.94 -0.39
N GLU A 136 6.45 -2.20 0.47
CA GLU A 136 6.47 -3.43 1.27
C GLU A 136 5.33 -3.46 2.28
N CYS A 137 5.05 -2.34 2.97
CA CYS A 137 3.88 -2.24 3.85
C CYS A 137 2.58 -2.61 3.11
N MET A 138 2.39 -2.11 1.88
CA MET A 138 1.21 -2.41 1.07
C MET A 138 1.12 -3.88 0.66
N VAL A 139 2.25 -4.53 0.39
CA VAL A 139 2.30 -5.98 0.06
C VAL A 139 1.89 -6.81 1.28
N PHE A 140 2.50 -6.57 2.44
CA PHE A 140 2.19 -7.30 3.67
C PHE A 140 0.74 -7.07 4.13
N ASP A 141 0.25 -5.86 4.02
CA ASP A 141 -1.13 -5.51 4.32
C ASP A 141 -2.13 -6.21 3.38
N ARG A 142 -1.83 -6.25 2.09
CA ARG A 142 -2.67 -6.98 1.12
C ARG A 142 -2.74 -8.47 1.49
N GLU A 143 -1.61 -9.08 1.86
CA GLU A 143 -1.56 -10.48 2.27
C GLU A 143 -2.31 -10.71 3.58
N PHE A 144 -2.19 -9.79 4.55
CA PHE A 144 -2.95 -9.81 5.80
C PHE A 144 -4.46 -9.87 5.52
N HIS A 145 -4.99 -8.93 4.73
CA HIS A 145 -6.40 -8.91 4.36
C HIS A 145 -6.81 -10.14 3.54
N THR A 146 -5.93 -10.66 2.69
CA THR A 146 -6.18 -11.88 1.93
C THR A 146 -6.38 -13.07 2.85
N ILE A 147 -5.51 -13.28 3.83
CA ILE A 147 -5.61 -14.41 4.77
C ILE A 147 -6.84 -14.24 5.67
N SER A 148 -7.07 -13.04 6.20
CA SER A 148 -8.20 -12.78 7.10
C SER A 148 -9.56 -12.93 6.41
N CYS A 149 -9.65 -12.69 5.10
CA CYS A 149 -10.90 -12.71 4.33
C CYS A 149 -11.09 -13.96 3.46
N CYS A 150 -10.08 -14.84 3.33
CA CYS A 150 -10.14 -15.98 2.44
C CYS A 150 -10.43 -17.29 3.15
N SER A 151 -11.71 -17.56 3.40
CA SER A 151 -12.17 -18.93 3.65
C SER A 151 -12.16 -19.75 2.35
N ASN A 152 -11.75 -21.02 2.43
CA ASN A 152 -11.77 -21.97 1.31
C ASN A 152 -13.17 -22.16 0.67
N THR A 153 -14.20 -21.59 1.27
CA THR A 153 -15.60 -21.68 0.81
C THR A 153 -16.06 -20.45 0.03
N LEU A 154 -15.23 -19.42 -0.09
CA LEU A 154 -15.64 -18.12 -0.65
C LEU A 154 -15.07 -17.87 -2.06
N HIS A 155 -15.38 -18.74 -3.01
CA HIS A 155 -14.85 -18.66 -4.37
C HIS A 155 -15.33 -17.44 -5.17
N TYR A 156 -16.54 -16.97 -4.91
CA TYR A 156 -17.16 -15.89 -5.70
C TYR A 156 -16.79 -14.49 -5.21
N ILE A 157 -16.59 -14.27 -3.92
CA ILE A 157 -16.33 -12.94 -3.36
C ILE A 157 -14.90 -12.47 -3.60
N LYS A 158 -13.94 -13.40 -3.67
CA LYS A 158 -12.52 -13.06 -3.78
C LYS A 158 -12.18 -12.17 -4.98
N PRO A 159 -12.66 -12.42 -6.22
CA PRO A 159 -12.39 -11.52 -7.35
C PRO A 159 -12.91 -10.11 -7.15
N PHE A 160 -14.04 -9.94 -6.45
CA PHE A 160 -14.58 -8.62 -6.12
C PHE A 160 -13.73 -7.91 -5.07
N LEU A 161 -13.33 -8.63 -4.01
CA LEU A 161 -12.39 -8.11 -3.01
C LEU A 161 -11.08 -7.68 -3.66
N ASP A 162 -10.48 -8.51 -4.51
CA ASP A 162 -9.25 -8.19 -5.23
C ASP A 162 -9.43 -6.88 -6.02
N SER A 163 -10.53 -6.74 -6.76
CA SER A 163 -10.82 -5.53 -7.54
C SER A 163 -10.97 -4.27 -6.67
N VAL A 164 -11.66 -4.38 -5.54
CA VAL A 164 -11.89 -3.24 -4.64
C VAL A 164 -10.60 -2.88 -3.91
N TRP A 165 -9.81 -3.85 -3.49
CA TRP A 165 -8.50 -3.63 -2.90
C TRP A 165 -7.55 -2.93 -3.88
N ASP A 166 -7.49 -3.38 -5.15
CA ASP A 166 -6.65 -2.76 -6.18
C ASP A 166 -7.03 -1.29 -6.42
N LYS A 167 -8.33 -0.99 -6.45
CA LYS A 167 -8.83 0.39 -6.56
C LYS A 167 -8.55 1.23 -5.31
N SER A 168 -8.40 0.59 -4.14
CA SER A 168 -8.09 1.27 -2.88
C SER A 168 -6.59 1.57 -2.72
N ASN A 169 -5.71 0.96 -3.52
CA ASN A 169 -4.26 1.09 -3.40
C ASN A 169 -3.75 2.55 -3.35
N PRO A 170 -4.23 3.49 -4.21
CA PRO A 170 -3.75 4.87 -4.16
C PRO A 170 -4.06 5.58 -2.84
N TYR A 171 -5.24 5.30 -2.27
CA TYR A 171 -5.64 5.87 -0.97
C TYR A 171 -4.82 5.26 0.17
N LYS A 172 -4.55 3.96 0.11
CA LYS A 172 -3.72 3.26 1.07
C LYS A 172 -2.26 3.69 0.98
N ALA A 173 -1.72 3.86 -0.23
CA ALA A 173 -0.36 4.40 -0.41
C ALA A 173 -0.22 5.77 0.25
N LEU A 174 -1.20 6.65 0.09
CA LEU A 174 -1.23 7.94 0.75
C LEU A 174 -1.29 7.83 2.27
N TYR A 175 -2.09 6.90 2.80
CA TYR A 175 -2.17 6.62 4.24
C TYR A 175 -0.81 6.21 4.80
N TYR A 176 -0.12 5.26 4.16
CA TYR A 176 1.18 4.75 4.60
C TYR A 176 2.37 5.71 4.40
N THR A 177 2.18 6.88 3.78
CA THR A 177 3.24 7.90 3.74
C THR A 177 3.57 8.50 5.11
N LYS A 178 2.72 8.27 6.11
CA LYS A 178 2.87 8.83 7.46
C LYS A 178 3.14 7.72 8.48
N PRO A 179 4.32 7.72 9.13
CA PRO A 179 4.71 6.66 10.08
C PRO A 179 3.71 6.41 11.21
N GLN A 180 3.04 7.46 11.70
CA GLN A 180 2.03 7.30 12.74
C GLN A 180 0.87 6.38 12.33
N PHE A 181 0.48 6.39 11.05
CA PHE A 181 -0.61 5.54 10.55
C PHE A 181 -0.18 4.08 10.39
N ILE A 182 1.12 3.83 10.18
CA ILE A 182 1.66 2.46 10.18
C ILE A 182 1.57 1.86 11.60
N THR A 183 1.94 2.64 12.62
CA THR A 183 1.80 2.23 14.01
C THR A 183 0.33 2.00 14.39
N GLU A 184 -0.58 2.85 13.93
CA GLU A 184 -2.02 2.69 14.14
C GLU A 184 -2.55 1.42 13.46
N THR A 185 -2.17 1.17 12.21
CA THR A 185 -2.48 -0.09 11.50
C THR A 185 -2.02 -1.31 12.31
N TYR A 186 -0.79 -1.28 12.84
CA TYR A 186 -0.27 -2.37 13.66
C TYR A 186 -1.18 -2.69 14.85
N HIS A 187 -1.64 -1.66 15.56
CA HIS A 187 -2.54 -1.84 16.70
C HIS A 187 -3.92 -2.36 16.30
N GLN A 188 -4.48 -1.84 15.21
CA GLN A 188 -5.79 -2.24 14.70
C GLN A 188 -5.77 -3.67 14.14
N HIS A 189 -4.71 -4.07 13.44
CA HIS A 189 -4.51 -5.44 13.00
C HIS A 189 -4.41 -6.42 14.16
N ASN A 190 -3.75 -6.04 15.28
CA ASN A 190 -3.73 -6.86 16.48
C ASN A 190 -5.13 -7.07 17.06
N MET A 191 -6.04 -6.08 16.97
CA MET A 191 -7.43 -6.27 17.39
C MET A 191 -8.16 -7.28 16.49
N ILE A 192 -7.88 -7.30 15.19
CA ILE A 192 -8.43 -8.30 14.25
C ILE A 192 -7.88 -9.68 14.58
N ILE A 193 -6.56 -9.82 14.79
CA ILE A 193 -5.89 -11.06 15.17
C ILE A 193 -6.47 -11.63 16.47
N ASP A 194 -6.64 -10.79 17.48
CA ASP A 194 -7.20 -11.21 18.78
C ASP A 194 -8.67 -11.64 18.66
N SER A 195 -9.43 -11.04 17.74
CA SER A 195 -10.79 -11.46 17.44
C SER A 195 -10.84 -12.87 16.85
N PHE A 196 -9.91 -13.20 15.96
CA PHE A 196 -9.75 -14.57 15.42
C PHE A 196 -9.33 -15.56 16.49
N ARG A 197 -8.36 -15.22 17.37
CA ARG A 197 -7.92 -16.07 18.49
C ARG A 197 -9.07 -16.40 19.44
N ARG A 198 -9.95 -15.43 19.70
CA ARG A 198 -11.10 -15.57 20.59
C ARG A 198 -12.32 -16.18 19.91
N LYS A 199 -12.29 -16.29 18.60
CA LYS A 199 -13.45 -16.67 17.76
C LYS A 199 -14.69 -15.82 18.07
N ASP A 200 -14.49 -14.51 18.24
CA ASP A 200 -15.54 -13.55 18.57
C ASP A 200 -15.97 -12.76 17.32
N PRO A 201 -17.14 -13.09 16.72
CA PRO A 201 -17.60 -12.43 15.50
C PRO A 201 -17.98 -10.95 15.71
N ALA A 202 -18.43 -10.59 16.92
CA ALA A 202 -18.81 -9.21 17.20
C ALA A 202 -17.58 -8.33 17.38
N MET A 203 -16.54 -8.83 18.04
CA MET A 203 -15.26 -8.16 18.15
C MET A 203 -14.59 -8.01 16.78
N LEU A 204 -14.60 -9.06 15.95
CA LEU A 204 -14.04 -9.05 14.61
C LEU A 204 -14.69 -8.00 13.72
N ALA A 205 -16.03 -7.94 13.70
CA ALA A 205 -16.76 -6.95 12.92
C ALA A 205 -16.41 -5.51 13.32
N LYS A 206 -16.32 -5.24 14.62
CA LYS A 206 -15.93 -3.92 15.13
C LYS A 206 -14.49 -3.56 14.81
N ALA A 207 -13.57 -4.53 14.89
CA ALA A 207 -12.17 -4.31 14.58
C ALA A 207 -11.94 -3.97 13.10
N ILE A 208 -12.60 -4.69 12.19
CA ILE A 208 -12.55 -4.42 10.74
C ILE A 208 -13.17 -3.07 10.41
N ASP A 209 -14.36 -2.78 10.94
CA ASP A 209 -15.03 -1.49 10.72
C ASP A 209 -14.17 -0.32 11.19
N HIS A 210 -13.60 -0.42 12.40
CA HIS A 210 -12.72 0.60 12.95
C HIS A 210 -11.49 0.81 12.09
N HIS A 211 -10.78 -0.27 11.73
CA HIS A 211 -9.58 -0.21 10.90
C HIS A 211 -9.84 0.49 9.56
N LEU A 212 -10.89 0.11 8.85
CA LEU A 212 -11.19 0.65 7.53
C LEU A 212 -11.70 2.11 7.59
N ARG A 213 -12.50 2.46 8.60
CA ARG A 213 -12.97 3.84 8.79
C ARG A 213 -11.87 4.80 9.19
N ASP A 214 -10.87 4.31 9.95
CA ASP A 214 -9.72 5.13 10.32
C ASP A 214 -8.92 5.56 9.08
N VAL A 215 -8.71 4.65 8.13
CA VAL A 215 -8.09 5.00 6.84
C VAL A 215 -8.88 6.08 6.11
N VAL A 216 -10.22 5.95 6.05
CA VAL A 216 -11.08 6.97 5.42
C VAL A 216 -10.90 8.33 6.11
N SER A 217 -10.96 8.36 7.45
CA SER A 217 -10.81 9.60 8.22
C SER A 217 -9.46 10.25 7.98
N ALA A 218 -8.38 9.47 8.05
CA ALA A 218 -7.02 9.96 7.89
C ALA A 218 -6.75 10.49 6.46
N VAL A 219 -7.22 9.76 5.44
CA VAL A 219 -7.01 10.11 4.03
C VAL A 219 -7.90 11.29 3.63
N SER A 220 -9.14 11.39 4.15
CA SER A 220 -10.04 12.52 3.89
C SER A 220 -9.48 13.87 4.34
N MET A 221 -8.57 13.86 5.31
CA MET A 221 -7.87 15.07 5.78
C MET A 221 -6.69 15.46 4.87
N SER A 222 -6.37 14.66 3.85
CA SER A 222 -5.25 14.95 2.95
C SER A 222 -5.57 16.14 2.03
N PRO A 223 -4.64 17.09 1.86
CA PRO A 223 -4.78 18.17 0.88
C PRO A 223 -5.04 17.67 -0.55
N LEU A 224 -4.56 16.46 -0.89
CA LEU A 224 -4.72 15.86 -2.22
C LEU A 224 -6.17 15.56 -2.59
N LEU A 225 -7.04 15.29 -1.61
CA LEU A 225 -8.48 15.06 -1.84
C LEU A 225 -9.29 16.35 -1.99
N ASN A 226 -8.78 17.47 -1.48
CA ASN A 226 -9.50 18.75 -1.49
C ASN A 226 -9.42 19.51 -2.83
N TYR A 227 -8.64 19.01 -3.80
CA TYR A 227 -8.44 19.64 -5.11
C TYR A 227 -9.22 18.99 -6.27
N ALA A 228 -9.93 17.88 -6.02
CA ALA A 228 -10.83 17.29 -6.99
C ALA A 228 -12.18 18.04 -6.97
N LYS A 229 -12.29 19.10 -7.79
CA LYS A 229 -13.56 19.74 -8.13
C LYS A 229 -14.04 19.26 -9.47
#